data_edd8f2630dcb99684036029fc016b610
#
_entry.id   edd8f2630dcb99684036029fc016b610
#
_cell.length_a   1.000
_cell.length_b   1.000
_cell.length_c   1.000
_cell.angle_alpha   90.00
_cell.angle_beta   90.00
_cell.angle_gamma   90.00
#
_symmetry.space_group_name_H-M   'P 1'
#
loop_
_entity.id
_entity.type
_entity.pdbx_description
1 polymer ?
#
loop_
_entity_poly.entity_id
_entity_poly.type
_entity_poly.pdbx_seq_one_letter_code
_entity_poly.pdbx_strand_id
1 'polypeptide(L)'
;MAVASAAAPETFRLGMLLSDTRYRGYTIQVIAFMLLMLFFGWLISNTISNLEALGKEFGFGFLREPASYDINQRLIEYTSRSSHARAAVVGILNTLLVAVLGCILATVIGVVAGVLRLSKNWLVAKLMSVYIEVVRNVPVLLQIILFSAVINETLSSPRQAEPWFDGALVMTNRGFYFPQPLFTNSLGSIHIGELFWLNLNFVAVVIVLALSIMAGKAYAKWAHAKQDATGEAQPIFWVRTAILLVPFAVLMVVLGLHFGYPELKGFNYQGGIFARESLIALWLALSIYTGAFIAENVRAGIQAVNKGQTEAAAALGFRPNRIMSLIVLPQALRVIIPPLISQYLNLTKNSSLAIAVGYMDATGTLGGITLNQTGREMECLMLLMLFYLIVSLLISAAMNLYNNRVKLVER
;
A
#
# COMPACT_ATOMS: atom_id res chain seq x y z
N MET A 1 47.19 -8.56 53.30
CA MET A 1 45.81 -8.65 52.80
C MET A 1 44.96 -7.56 53.42
N ALA A 2 44.72 -6.45 52.71
CA ALA A 2 43.87 -5.39 53.17
C ALA A 2 42.42 -5.72 52.75
N VAL A 3 41.57 -5.98 53.73
CA VAL A 3 40.14 -6.19 53.54
C VAL A 3 39.54 -4.84 53.13
N ALA A 4 39.12 -4.69 51.90
CA ALA A 4 38.37 -3.52 51.45
C ALA A 4 37.05 -3.49 52.21
N SER A 5 36.90 -2.53 53.14
CA SER A 5 35.66 -2.24 53.83
C SER A 5 34.59 -1.88 52.80
N ALA A 6 33.56 -2.71 52.69
CA ALA A 6 32.39 -2.39 51.89
C ALA A 6 31.74 -1.16 52.50
N ALA A 7 31.77 -0.02 51.81
CA ALA A 7 31.08 1.19 52.20
C ALA A 7 29.59 0.90 52.39
N ALA A 8 29.03 1.28 53.53
CA ALA A 8 27.60 1.13 53.81
C ALA A 8 26.79 1.85 52.71
N PRO A 9 25.61 1.31 52.33
CA PRO A 9 24.79 1.93 51.27
C PRO A 9 24.41 3.35 51.71
N GLU A 10 24.83 4.36 50.96
CA GLU A 10 24.48 5.75 51.21
C GLU A 10 22.96 5.91 51.19
N THR A 11 22.42 6.49 52.24
CA THR A 11 20.98 6.78 52.32
C THR A 11 20.61 7.84 51.27
N PHE A 12 19.55 7.57 50.50
CA PHE A 12 19.05 8.46 49.47
C PHE A 12 18.84 9.90 49.99
N ARG A 13 19.46 10.87 49.33
CA ARG A 13 19.29 12.30 49.58
C ARG A 13 18.79 12.97 48.29
N LEU A 14 17.87 13.93 48.39
CA LEU A 14 17.33 14.65 47.22
C LEU A 14 18.39 15.26 46.32
N GLY A 15 19.54 15.69 46.90
CA GLY A 15 20.68 16.17 46.10
C GLY A 15 21.29 15.13 45.18
N MET A 16 21.14 13.83 45.46
CA MET A 16 21.63 12.75 44.61
C MET A 16 20.91 12.68 43.27
N LEU A 17 19.69 13.21 43.17
CA LEU A 17 18.96 13.29 41.90
C LEU A 17 19.69 14.09 40.82
N LEU A 18 20.54 15.06 41.22
CA LEU A 18 21.31 15.88 40.28
C LEU A 18 22.82 15.55 40.30
N SER A 19 23.37 15.06 41.41
CA SER A 19 24.79 14.82 41.59
C SER A 19 25.22 13.36 41.31
N ASP A 20 24.37 12.38 41.63
CA ASP A 20 24.69 10.95 41.42
C ASP A 20 24.35 10.53 39.99
N THR A 21 25.32 9.95 39.29
CA THR A 21 25.17 9.46 37.90
C THR A 21 24.09 8.38 37.74
N ARG A 22 23.72 7.66 38.80
CA ARG A 22 22.67 6.64 38.80
C ARG A 22 21.28 7.25 38.64
N TYR A 23 21.03 8.41 39.31
CA TYR A 23 19.71 9.06 39.36
C TYR A 23 19.60 10.24 38.40
N ARG A 24 20.72 10.92 38.11
CA ARG A 24 20.76 12.13 37.27
C ARG A 24 20.15 11.90 35.89
N GLY A 25 20.45 10.75 35.25
CA GLY A 25 19.91 10.41 33.94
C GLY A 25 18.39 10.35 33.93
N TYR A 26 17.81 9.65 34.91
CA TYR A 26 16.36 9.54 35.06
C TYR A 26 15.71 10.89 35.45
N THR A 27 16.34 11.63 36.31
CA THR A 27 15.84 12.97 36.73
C THR A 27 15.77 13.94 35.56
N ILE A 28 16.84 13.99 34.70
CA ILE A 28 16.85 14.83 33.49
C ILE A 28 15.76 14.36 32.53
N GLN A 29 15.56 13.05 32.31
CA GLN A 29 14.52 12.52 31.45
C GLN A 29 13.12 12.88 31.94
N VAL A 30 12.86 12.75 33.24
CA VAL A 30 11.56 13.11 33.85
C VAL A 30 11.31 14.60 33.72
N ILE A 31 12.31 15.46 34.03
CA ILE A 31 12.17 16.92 33.89
C ILE A 31 11.93 17.29 32.42
N ALA A 32 12.70 16.73 31.49
CA ALA A 32 12.53 16.98 30.06
C ALA A 32 11.15 16.53 29.58
N PHE A 33 10.68 15.38 30.03
CA PHE A 33 9.33 14.90 29.74
C PHE A 33 8.24 15.82 30.29
N MET A 34 8.37 16.27 31.56
CA MET A 34 7.41 17.22 32.16
C MET A 34 7.40 18.55 31.39
N LEU A 35 8.57 19.10 31.04
CA LEU A 35 8.66 20.32 30.24
C LEU A 35 8.00 20.16 28.88
N LEU A 36 8.22 19.01 28.24
CA LEU A 36 7.58 18.68 26.96
C LEU A 36 6.05 18.60 27.11
N MET A 37 5.56 17.94 28.15
CA MET A 37 4.12 17.87 28.43
C MET A 37 3.49 19.24 28.77
N LEU A 38 4.18 20.07 29.51
CA LEU A 38 3.76 21.45 29.78
C LEU A 38 3.71 22.29 28.50
N PHE A 39 4.72 22.12 27.62
CA PHE A 39 4.74 22.79 26.32
C PHE A 39 3.56 22.39 25.45
N PHE A 40 3.28 21.08 25.34
CA PHE A 40 2.10 20.61 24.59
C PHE A 40 0.80 21.03 25.23
N GLY A 41 0.68 20.99 26.57
CA GLY A 41 -0.48 21.47 27.29
C GLY A 41 -0.75 22.95 27.03
N TRP A 42 0.30 23.78 27.04
CA TRP A 42 0.20 25.20 26.68
C TRP A 42 -0.23 25.41 25.23
N LEU A 43 0.36 24.66 24.28
CA LEU A 43 -0.04 24.72 22.86
C LEU A 43 -1.52 24.39 22.68
N ILE A 44 -1.98 23.29 23.28
CA ILE A 44 -3.39 22.86 23.21
C ILE A 44 -4.31 23.92 23.80
N SER A 45 -4.00 24.42 25.02
CA SER A 45 -4.77 25.46 25.69
C SER A 45 -4.86 26.75 24.86
N ASN A 46 -3.72 27.18 24.30
CA ASN A 46 -3.66 28.35 23.41
C ASN A 46 -4.46 28.16 22.10
N THR A 47 -4.41 26.95 21.55
CA THR A 47 -5.20 26.62 20.37
C THR A 47 -6.70 26.68 20.66
N ILE A 48 -7.14 26.08 21.78
CA ILE A 48 -8.56 26.11 22.20
C ILE A 48 -9.03 27.56 22.39
N SER A 49 -8.26 28.35 23.14
CA SER A 49 -8.61 29.76 23.38
C SER A 49 -8.69 30.59 22.09
N ASN A 50 -7.79 30.36 21.14
CA ASN A 50 -7.82 31.02 19.84
C ASN A 50 -9.02 30.60 19.00
N LEU A 51 -9.40 29.32 19.02
CA LEU A 51 -10.59 28.82 18.31
C LEU A 51 -11.86 29.43 18.88
N GLU A 52 -11.99 29.50 20.24
CA GLU A 52 -13.09 30.15 20.93
C GLU A 52 -13.17 31.65 20.60
N ALA A 53 -12.04 32.34 20.56
CA ALA A 53 -11.98 33.76 20.16
C ALA A 53 -12.42 33.99 18.71
N LEU A 54 -12.22 33.01 17.84
CA LEU A 54 -12.68 33.02 16.45
C LEU A 54 -14.13 32.54 16.28
N GLY A 55 -14.82 32.19 17.37
CA GLY A 55 -16.17 31.62 17.34
C GLY A 55 -16.26 30.23 16.73
N LYS A 56 -15.13 29.51 16.66
CA LYS A 56 -15.05 28.15 16.11
C LYS A 56 -15.07 27.13 17.25
N GLU A 57 -16.15 26.39 17.36
CA GLU A 57 -16.22 25.26 18.32
C GLU A 57 -15.55 24.02 17.72
N PHE A 58 -14.68 23.35 18.47
CA PHE A 58 -14.10 22.07 18.08
C PHE A 58 -15.19 20.99 18.09
N GLY A 59 -15.37 20.30 16.97
CA GLY A 59 -16.37 19.24 16.90
C GLY A 59 -16.46 18.56 15.53
N PHE A 60 -16.95 17.33 15.52
CA PHE A 60 -17.08 16.49 14.33
C PHE A 60 -18.50 16.46 13.75
N GLY A 61 -19.38 17.39 14.15
CA GLY A 61 -20.77 17.45 13.67
C GLY A 61 -20.87 17.63 12.15
N PHE A 62 -19.96 18.39 11.56
CA PHE A 62 -19.87 18.64 10.11
C PHE A 62 -19.77 17.34 9.27
N LEU A 63 -19.27 16.27 9.85
CA LEU A 63 -19.17 14.99 9.12
C LEU A 63 -20.54 14.43 8.70
N ARG A 64 -21.62 14.84 9.35
CA ARG A 64 -23.00 14.44 9.00
C ARG A 64 -23.66 15.37 8.00
N GLU A 65 -23.09 16.54 7.76
CA GLU A 65 -23.62 17.52 6.80
C GLU A 65 -23.38 17.08 5.36
N PRO A 66 -24.22 17.49 4.40
CA PRO A 66 -24.04 17.19 2.98
C PRO A 66 -22.73 17.79 2.46
N ALA A 67 -21.94 16.98 1.77
CA ALA A 67 -20.64 17.39 1.26
C ALA A 67 -20.72 18.45 0.14
N SER A 68 -21.82 18.46 -0.63
CA SER A 68 -22.09 19.43 -1.68
C SER A 68 -21.04 19.52 -2.80
N TYR A 69 -20.17 18.53 -2.96
CA TYR A 69 -19.21 18.40 -4.06
C TYR A 69 -19.23 17.00 -4.65
N ASP A 70 -18.77 16.84 -5.88
CA ASP A 70 -18.71 15.55 -6.57
C ASP A 70 -17.29 14.94 -6.51
N ILE A 71 -17.23 13.61 -6.48
CA ILE A 71 -16.00 12.84 -6.55
C ILE A 71 -16.08 11.94 -7.78
N ASN A 72 -15.30 12.28 -8.81
CA ASN A 72 -15.38 11.61 -10.11
C ASN A 72 -14.83 10.17 -10.10
N GLN A 73 -13.83 9.87 -9.27
CA GLN A 73 -13.30 8.54 -9.06
C GLN A 73 -13.82 7.99 -7.74
N ARG A 74 -14.62 6.93 -7.78
CA ARG A 74 -15.25 6.35 -6.59
C ARG A 74 -15.38 4.83 -6.72
N LEU A 75 -15.11 4.13 -5.63
CA LEU A 75 -15.28 2.68 -5.51
C LEU A 75 -16.63 2.29 -4.89
N ILE A 76 -17.29 3.24 -4.23
CA ILE A 76 -18.61 3.08 -3.61
C ILE A 76 -19.53 4.18 -4.12
N GLU A 77 -20.83 3.96 -4.04
CA GLU A 77 -21.80 4.97 -4.44
C GLU A 77 -21.68 6.22 -3.58
N TYR A 78 -21.60 7.33 -4.26
CA TYR A 78 -21.45 8.67 -3.68
C TYR A 78 -22.13 9.69 -4.58
N THR A 79 -22.80 10.65 -3.97
CA THR A 79 -23.40 11.82 -4.64
C THR A 79 -23.06 13.09 -3.85
N SER A 80 -23.21 14.25 -4.45
CA SER A 80 -23.00 15.53 -3.77
C SER A 80 -23.94 15.75 -2.56
N ARG A 81 -25.03 14.96 -2.44
CA ARG A 81 -25.93 14.97 -1.27
C ARG A 81 -25.44 14.08 -0.14
N SER A 82 -24.44 13.24 -0.38
CA SER A 82 -23.85 12.38 0.65
C SER A 82 -23.10 13.24 1.69
N SER A 83 -22.96 12.72 2.89
CA SER A 83 -22.29 13.42 3.98
C SER A 83 -20.78 13.56 3.77
N HIS A 84 -20.15 14.53 4.46
CA HIS A 84 -18.69 14.67 4.49
C HIS A 84 -17.99 13.40 5.00
N ALA A 85 -18.60 12.66 5.94
CA ALA A 85 -18.07 11.37 6.39
C ALA A 85 -17.98 10.37 5.24
N ARG A 86 -19.03 10.30 4.38
CA ARG A 86 -19.02 9.43 3.21
C ARG A 86 -18.01 9.86 2.17
N ALA A 87 -17.86 11.17 1.94
CA ALA A 87 -16.82 11.73 1.09
C ALA A 87 -15.41 11.34 1.58
N ALA A 88 -15.17 11.43 2.89
CA ALA A 88 -13.93 11.00 3.50
C ALA A 88 -13.66 9.50 3.29
N VAL A 89 -14.66 8.64 3.45
CA VAL A 89 -14.54 7.20 3.17
C VAL A 89 -14.19 6.94 1.71
N VAL A 90 -14.81 7.64 0.75
CA VAL A 90 -14.45 7.55 -0.68
C VAL A 90 -13.00 7.95 -0.89
N GLY A 91 -12.55 9.06 -0.31
CA GLY A 91 -11.16 9.51 -0.39
C GLY A 91 -10.17 8.50 0.20
N ILE A 92 -10.49 7.91 1.36
CA ILE A 92 -9.71 6.84 1.99
C ILE A 92 -9.60 5.62 1.06
N LEU A 93 -10.72 5.17 0.48
CA LEU A 93 -10.72 4.04 -0.46
C LEU A 93 -9.90 4.33 -1.71
N ASN A 94 -9.96 5.57 -2.23
CA ASN A 94 -9.15 6.01 -3.36
C ASN A 94 -7.65 6.01 -3.03
N THR A 95 -7.27 6.43 -1.82
CA THR A 95 -5.89 6.32 -1.32
C THR A 95 -5.42 4.87 -1.28
N LEU A 96 -6.24 3.98 -0.71
CA LEU A 96 -5.92 2.56 -0.60
C LEU A 96 -5.83 1.88 -1.98
N LEU A 97 -6.70 2.26 -2.92
CA LEU A 97 -6.65 1.78 -4.31
C LEU A 97 -5.30 2.08 -4.95
N VAL A 98 -4.88 3.35 -4.91
CA VAL A 98 -3.58 3.76 -5.46
C VAL A 98 -2.43 3.06 -4.74
N ALA A 99 -2.49 2.96 -3.41
CA ALA A 99 -1.46 2.31 -2.61
C ALA A 99 -1.29 0.82 -2.99
N VAL A 100 -2.39 0.08 -3.09
CA VAL A 100 -2.35 -1.35 -3.45
C VAL A 100 -1.86 -1.54 -4.87
N LEU A 101 -2.47 -0.86 -5.85
CA LEU A 101 -2.07 -0.97 -7.26
C LEU A 101 -0.63 -0.51 -7.47
N GLY A 102 -0.24 0.57 -6.80
CA GLY A 102 1.11 1.12 -6.84
C GLY A 102 2.15 0.18 -6.25
N CYS A 103 1.89 -0.42 -5.09
CA CYS A 103 2.80 -1.38 -4.46
C CYS A 103 3.00 -2.63 -5.33
N ILE A 104 1.92 -3.15 -5.96
CA ILE A 104 2.01 -4.31 -6.86
C ILE A 104 2.91 -3.98 -8.06
N LEU A 105 2.59 -2.90 -8.79
CA LEU A 105 3.32 -2.54 -10.01
C LEU A 105 4.77 -2.11 -9.69
N ALA A 106 4.99 -1.34 -8.60
CA ALA A 106 6.32 -0.96 -8.16
C ALA A 106 7.19 -2.16 -7.80
N THR A 107 6.60 -3.20 -7.20
CA THR A 107 7.32 -4.45 -6.89
C THR A 107 7.73 -5.17 -8.15
N VAL A 108 6.81 -5.30 -9.11
CA VAL A 108 7.12 -5.95 -10.41
C VAL A 108 8.24 -5.20 -11.13
N ILE A 109 8.09 -3.88 -11.29
CA ILE A 109 9.12 -3.04 -11.94
C ILE A 109 10.45 -3.14 -11.17
N GLY A 110 10.40 -3.01 -9.84
CA GLY A 110 11.59 -3.01 -9.00
C GLY A 110 12.34 -4.35 -9.01
N VAL A 111 11.63 -5.47 -8.92
CA VAL A 111 12.26 -6.80 -9.01
C VAL A 111 12.87 -7.00 -10.38
N VAL A 112 12.15 -6.71 -11.47
CA VAL A 112 12.65 -6.85 -12.84
C VAL A 112 13.88 -5.96 -13.05
N ALA A 113 13.78 -4.67 -12.75
CA ALA A 113 14.90 -3.72 -12.95
C ALA A 113 16.11 -4.06 -12.06
N GLY A 114 15.88 -4.46 -10.80
CA GLY A 114 16.95 -4.84 -9.88
C GLY A 114 17.72 -6.08 -10.32
N VAL A 115 17.01 -7.10 -10.82
CA VAL A 115 17.62 -8.31 -11.37
C VAL A 115 18.35 -8.02 -12.69
N LEU A 116 17.73 -7.25 -13.60
CA LEU A 116 18.32 -6.88 -14.88
C LEU A 116 19.57 -6.02 -14.71
N ARG A 117 19.65 -5.19 -13.66
CA ARG A 117 20.86 -4.41 -13.34
C ARG A 117 22.06 -5.29 -12.95
N LEU A 118 21.82 -6.53 -12.50
CA LEU A 118 22.86 -7.52 -12.22
C LEU A 118 23.23 -8.38 -13.43
N SER A 119 22.66 -8.12 -14.60
CA SER A 119 22.93 -8.84 -15.83
C SER A 119 24.39 -8.72 -16.25
N LYS A 120 24.92 -9.80 -16.83
CA LYS A 120 26.25 -9.79 -17.48
C LYS A 120 26.26 -8.97 -18.78
N ASN A 121 25.09 -8.69 -19.36
CA ASN A 121 24.98 -7.83 -20.54
C ASN A 121 25.13 -6.37 -20.11
N TRP A 122 26.22 -5.74 -20.55
CA TRP A 122 26.56 -4.36 -20.22
C TRP A 122 25.45 -3.37 -20.58
N LEU A 123 24.82 -3.51 -21.74
CA LEU A 123 23.79 -2.58 -22.20
C LEU A 123 22.56 -2.64 -21.29
N VAL A 124 22.09 -3.84 -20.94
CA VAL A 124 20.94 -4.05 -20.06
C VAL A 124 21.23 -3.47 -18.67
N ALA A 125 22.39 -3.79 -18.12
CA ALA A 125 22.79 -3.28 -16.80
C ALA A 125 22.91 -1.75 -16.79
N LYS A 126 23.45 -1.16 -17.88
CA LYS A 126 23.59 0.30 -18.01
C LYS A 126 22.25 1.01 -18.16
N LEU A 127 21.33 0.48 -18.99
CA LEU A 127 19.97 1.03 -19.14
C LEU A 127 19.21 1.04 -17.80
N MET A 128 19.26 -0.07 -17.05
CA MET A 128 18.62 -0.14 -15.73
C MET A 128 19.27 0.80 -14.72
N SER A 129 20.58 0.99 -14.78
CA SER A 129 21.28 1.97 -13.93
C SER A 129 20.82 3.39 -14.24
N VAL A 130 20.75 3.77 -15.52
CA VAL A 130 20.26 5.09 -15.94
C VAL A 130 18.82 5.32 -15.48
N TYR A 131 17.94 4.33 -15.69
CA TYR A 131 16.56 4.41 -15.21
C TYR A 131 16.50 4.68 -13.70
N ILE A 132 17.21 3.88 -12.90
CA ILE A 132 17.20 3.99 -11.44
C ILE A 132 17.76 5.34 -11.00
N GLU A 133 18.87 5.78 -11.56
CA GLU A 133 19.52 7.05 -11.19
C GLU A 133 18.66 8.26 -11.57
N VAL A 134 18.10 8.29 -12.79
CA VAL A 134 17.26 9.41 -13.25
C VAL A 134 16.00 9.50 -12.39
N VAL A 135 15.29 8.39 -12.24
CA VAL A 135 13.98 8.39 -11.55
C VAL A 135 14.12 8.73 -10.06
N ARG A 136 15.18 8.25 -9.39
CA ARG A 136 15.42 8.55 -7.97
C ARG A 136 15.83 9.99 -7.70
N ASN A 137 16.46 10.66 -8.65
CA ASN A 137 16.97 12.02 -8.49
C ASN A 137 15.95 13.09 -8.90
N VAL A 138 14.87 12.74 -9.58
CA VAL A 138 13.78 13.66 -9.94
C VAL A 138 12.70 13.61 -8.85
N PRO A 139 12.25 14.77 -8.31
CA PRO A 139 11.15 14.80 -7.34
C PRO A 139 9.90 14.09 -7.86
N VAL A 140 9.31 13.24 -7.02
CA VAL A 140 8.13 12.44 -7.42
C VAL A 140 6.93 13.29 -7.83
N LEU A 141 6.73 14.45 -7.20
CA LEU A 141 5.67 15.39 -7.57
C LEU A 141 5.78 15.83 -9.04
N LEU A 142 6.99 16.15 -9.49
CA LEU A 142 7.24 16.55 -10.89
C LEU A 142 6.96 15.38 -11.85
N GLN A 143 7.28 14.15 -11.45
CA GLN A 143 6.94 12.97 -12.24
C GLN A 143 5.42 12.78 -12.35
N ILE A 144 4.66 12.97 -11.26
CA ILE A 144 3.19 12.89 -11.28
C ILE A 144 2.61 13.91 -12.25
N ILE A 145 3.05 15.16 -12.15
CA ILE A 145 2.59 16.25 -13.06
C ILE A 145 2.96 15.93 -14.50
N LEU A 146 4.19 15.45 -14.76
CA LEU A 146 4.64 15.07 -16.10
C LEU A 146 3.76 13.96 -16.70
N PHE A 147 3.49 12.87 -15.93
CA PHE A 147 2.63 11.79 -16.42
C PHE A 147 1.21 12.27 -16.72
N SER A 148 0.65 13.14 -15.86
CA SER A 148 -0.66 13.74 -16.11
C SER A 148 -0.65 14.60 -17.38
N ALA A 149 0.36 15.45 -17.54
CA ALA A 149 0.50 16.28 -18.74
C ALA A 149 0.64 15.44 -20.00
N VAL A 150 1.50 14.40 -19.99
CA VAL A 150 1.67 13.49 -21.13
C VAL A 150 0.34 12.81 -21.50
N ILE A 151 -0.43 12.29 -20.54
CA ILE A 151 -1.72 11.66 -20.80
C ILE A 151 -2.69 12.67 -21.43
N ASN A 152 -2.77 13.88 -20.87
CA ASN A 152 -3.70 14.90 -21.35
C ASN A 152 -3.37 15.41 -22.75
N GLU A 153 -2.09 15.55 -23.09
CA GLU A 153 -1.65 16.11 -24.37
C GLU A 153 -1.52 15.06 -25.49
N THR A 154 -1.22 13.79 -25.15
CA THR A 154 -1.00 12.75 -26.16
C THR A 154 -2.24 11.95 -26.50
N LEU A 155 -3.19 11.80 -25.54
CA LEU A 155 -4.40 11.03 -25.79
C LEU A 155 -5.52 11.90 -26.36
N SER A 156 -6.25 11.31 -27.31
CA SER A 156 -7.38 11.95 -27.97
C SER A 156 -8.57 12.19 -27.04
N SER A 157 -9.43 13.13 -27.38
CA SER A 157 -10.73 13.31 -26.73
C SER A 157 -11.62 12.06 -26.93
N PRO A 158 -12.62 11.80 -26.06
CA PRO A 158 -13.44 10.59 -26.16
C PRO A 158 -14.12 10.37 -27.51
N ARG A 159 -14.48 11.44 -28.23
CA ARG A 159 -15.09 11.33 -29.57
C ARG A 159 -14.12 10.91 -30.67
N GLN A 160 -12.84 11.16 -30.48
CA GLN A 160 -11.78 10.88 -31.47
C GLN A 160 -10.95 9.67 -31.08
N ALA A 161 -11.17 9.12 -29.89
CA ALA A 161 -10.42 7.96 -29.40
C ALA A 161 -10.86 6.71 -30.13
N GLU A 162 -9.90 5.97 -30.65
CA GLU A 162 -10.12 4.66 -31.26
C GLU A 162 -10.13 3.59 -30.16
N PRO A 163 -11.21 2.78 -30.08
CA PRO A 163 -11.27 1.66 -29.16
C PRO A 163 -10.24 0.56 -29.54
N TRP A 164 -9.58 -0.01 -28.55
CA TRP A 164 -8.66 -1.11 -28.71
C TRP A 164 -9.34 -2.43 -28.31
N PHE A 165 -8.88 -3.56 -28.90
CA PHE A 165 -9.37 -4.90 -28.61
C PHE A 165 -10.90 -5.03 -28.74
N ASP A 166 -11.45 -4.68 -29.90
CA ASP A 166 -12.89 -4.74 -30.21
C ASP A 166 -13.77 -3.97 -29.19
N GLY A 167 -13.28 -2.84 -28.72
CA GLY A 167 -14.03 -1.98 -27.76
C GLY A 167 -13.77 -2.30 -26.30
N ALA A 168 -12.93 -3.29 -26.00
CA ALA A 168 -12.64 -3.64 -24.61
C ALA A 168 -11.83 -2.59 -23.85
N LEU A 169 -10.94 -1.86 -24.54
CA LEU A 169 -10.13 -0.83 -23.92
C LEU A 169 -10.26 0.48 -24.71
N VAL A 170 -10.65 1.54 -24.02
CA VAL A 170 -10.67 2.90 -24.60
C VAL A 170 -9.80 3.81 -23.77
N MET A 171 -8.78 4.41 -24.39
CA MET A 171 -7.87 5.35 -23.73
C MET A 171 -8.12 6.75 -24.25
N THR A 172 -8.45 7.67 -23.34
CA THR A 172 -8.77 9.06 -23.66
C THR A 172 -8.04 10.01 -22.71
N ASN A 173 -7.96 11.28 -23.09
CA ASN A 173 -7.42 12.32 -22.22
C ASN A 173 -8.26 12.59 -20.95
N ARG A 174 -9.47 11.99 -20.83
CA ARG A 174 -10.32 12.07 -19.63
C ARG A 174 -10.18 10.87 -18.71
N GLY A 175 -9.66 9.74 -19.24
CA GLY A 175 -9.47 8.51 -18.50
C GLY A 175 -9.56 7.28 -19.39
N PHE A 176 -9.40 6.14 -18.76
CA PHE A 176 -9.35 4.83 -19.38
C PHE A 176 -10.62 4.05 -19.02
N TYR A 177 -11.20 3.39 -20.00
CA TYR A 177 -12.41 2.59 -19.86
C TYR A 177 -12.10 1.14 -20.13
N PHE A 178 -12.51 0.26 -19.22
CA PHE A 178 -12.31 -1.19 -19.26
C PHE A 178 -13.66 -1.90 -19.21
N PRO A 179 -13.77 -3.16 -19.67
CA PRO A 179 -14.99 -3.93 -19.52
C PRO A 179 -15.34 -4.12 -18.03
N GLN A 180 -16.60 -3.97 -17.70
CA GLN A 180 -17.12 -4.18 -16.35
C GLN A 180 -17.66 -5.60 -16.22
N PRO A 181 -17.23 -6.39 -15.21
CA PRO A 181 -17.85 -7.64 -14.91
C PRO A 181 -19.28 -7.40 -14.36
N LEU A 182 -20.25 -7.91 -15.06
CA LEU A 182 -21.66 -7.87 -14.70
C LEU A 182 -22.16 -9.28 -14.41
N PHE A 183 -23.16 -9.39 -13.55
CA PHE A 183 -23.73 -10.67 -13.13
C PHE A 183 -25.23 -10.67 -13.41
N THR A 184 -25.70 -11.59 -14.26
CA THR A 184 -27.12 -11.76 -14.57
C THR A 184 -27.89 -12.21 -13.32
N ASN A 185 -27.30 -13.14 -12.55
CA ASN A 185 -27.90 -13.71 -11.33
C ASN A 185 -27.22 -13.09 -10.10
N SER A 186 -27.34 -11.77 -9.93
CA SER A 186 -26.74 -11.09 -8.80
C SER A 186 -27.40 -11.51 -7.48
N LEU A 187 -26.59 -11.75 -6.45
CA LEU A 187 -27.04 -12.03 -5.08
C LEU A 187 -27.52 -10.76 -4.35
N GLY A 188 -27.39 -9.58 -4.98
CA GLY A 188 -27.79 -8.31 -4.41
C GLY A 188 -26.74 -7.69 -3.49
N SER A 189 -27.18 -6.70 -2.70
CA SER A 189 -26.33 -6.01 -1.73
C SER A 189 -27.03 -5.82 -0.40
N ILE A 190 -26.27 -5.85 0.70
CA ILE A 190 -26.75 -5.53 2.05
C ILE A 190 -26.31 -4.13 2.38
N HIS A 191 -27.24 -3.29 2.84
CA HIS A 191 -26.98 -1.95 3.33
C HIS A 191 -26.74 -1.99 4.84
N ILE A 192 -25.56 -1.57 5.27
CA ILE A 192 -25.21 -1.49 6.70
C ILE A 192 -25.13 0.00 7.06
N GLY A 193 -26.26 0.57 7.46
CA GLY A 193 -26.40 2.01 7.64
C GLY A 193 -26.19 2.79 6.33
N GLU A 194 -25.87 4.07 6.43
CA GLU A 194 -25.60 4.94 5.26
C GLU A 194 -24.16 4.84 4.74
N LEU A 195 -23.25 4.26 5.54
CA LEU A 195 -21.82 4.31 5.26
C LEU A 195 -21.30 3.10 4.47
N PHE A 196 -21.90 1.92 4.59
CA PHE A 196 -21.39 0.70 3.97
C PHE A 196 -22.46 -0.08 3.21
N TRP A 197 -22.15 -0.41 1.97
CA TRP A 197 -22.93 -1.32 1.14
C TRP A 197 -22.07 -2.55 0.83
N LEU A 198 -22.51 -3.69 1.26
CA LEU A 198 -21.82 -4.94 1.07
C LEU A 198 -22.40 -5.66 -0.15
N ASN A 199 -21.64 -5.71 -1.24
CA ASN A 199 -22.02 -6.46 -2.43
C ASN A 199 -21.85 -7.96 -2.16
N LEU A 200 -22.95 -8.71 -2.17
CA LEU A 200 -22.94 -10.13 -1.86
C LEU A 200 -22.21 -10.98 -2.90
N ASN A 201 -22.15 -10.54 -4.16
CA ASN A 201 -21.34 -11.22 -5.18
C ASN A 201 -19.84 -11.15 -4.81
N PHE A 202 -19.35 -9.98 -4.36
CA PHE A 202 -17.99 -9.83 -3.91
C PHE A 202 -17.70 -10.70 -2.67
N VAL A 203 -18.61 -10.75 -1.72
CA VAL A 203 -18.50 -11.61 -0.53
C VAL A 203 -18.43 -13.08 -0.93
N ALA A 204 -19.30 -13.55 -1.84
CA ALA A 204 -19.28 -14.91 -2.34
C ALA A 204 -17.95 -15.26 -3.01
N VAL A 205 -17.40 -14.36 -3.82
CA VAL A 205 -16.07 -14.52 -4.44
C VAL A 205 -14.99 -14.67 -3.37
N VAL A 206 -14.96 -13.79 -2.37
CA VAL A 206 -13.95 -13.82 -1.30
C VAL A 206 -14.06 -15.13 -0.49
N ILE A 207 -15.28 -15.56 -0.16
CA ILE A 207 -15.52 -16.82 0.57
C ILE A 207 -15.04 -18.02 -0.24
N VAL A 208 -15.41 -18.11 -1.52
CA VAL A 208 -15.01 -19.23 -2.38
C VAL A 208 -13.49 -19.27 -2.53
N LEU A 209 -12.83 -18.14 -2.75
CA LEU A 209 -11.38 -18.07 -2.84
C LEU A 209 -10.71 -18.47 -1.51
N ALA A 210 -11.21 -17.99 -0.37
CA ALA A 210 -10.69 -18.35 0.95
C ALA A 210 -10.81 -19.85 1.21
N LEU A 211 -11.98 -20.43 0.95
CA LEU A 211 -12.24 -21.87 1.11
C LEU A 211 -11.36 -22.70 0.15
N SER A 212 -11.20 -22.27 -1.09
CA SER A 212 -10.33 -22.93 -2.07
C SER A 212 -8.86 -22.89 -1.66
N ILE A 213 -8.38 -21.76 -1.11
CA ILE A 213 -7.01 -21.66 -0.57
C ILE A 213 -6.83 -22.57 0.64
N MET A 214 -7.80 -22.64 1.53
CA MET A 214 -7.77 -23.54 2.71
C MET A 214 -7.76 -25.01 2.28
N ALA A 215 -8.64 -25.39 1.36
CA ALA A 215 -8.68 -26.74 0.79
C ALA A 215 -7.38 -27.11 0.07
N GLY A 216 -6.81 -26.18 -0.71
CA GLY A 216 -5.53 -26.39 -1.36
C GLY A 216 -4.34 -26.57 -0.40
N LYS A 217 -4.36 -25.88 0.76
CA LYS A 217 -3.38 -26.08 1.83
C LYS A 217 -3.56 -27.45 2.52
N ALA A 218 -4.81 -27.82 2.81
CA ALA A 218 -5.14 -29.12 3.40
C ALA A 218 -4.72 -30.27 2.48
N TYR A 219 -5.02 -30.17 1.18
CA TYR A 219 -4.57 -31.15 0.19
C TYR A 219 -3.04 -31.26 0.13
N ALA A 220 -2.32 -30.14 0.11
CA ALA A 220 -0.86 -30.15 0.09
C ALA A 220 -0.27 -30.83 1.32
N LYS A 221 -0.82 -30.58 2.52
CA LYS A 221 -0.42 -31.25 3.75
C LYS A 221 -0.65 -32.77 3.68
N TRP A 222 -1.82 -33.17 3.19
CA TRP A 222 -2.13 -34.60 2.99
C TRP A 222 -1.21 -35.26 1.96
N ALA A 223 -0.93 -34.59 0.83
CA ALA A 223 -0.09 -35.09 -0.24
C ALA A 223 1.35 -35.31 0.22
N HIS A 224 1.90 -34.40 1.02
CA HIS A 224 3.22 -34.56 1.61
C HIS A 224 3.25 -35.71 2.61
N ALA A 225 2.27 -35.82 3.50
CA ALA A 225 2.17 -36.93 4.45
C ALA A 225 2.05 -38.30 3.73
N LYS A 226 1.29 -38.35 2.63
CA LYS A 226 1.19 -39.57 1.81
C LYS A 226 2.51 -39.91 1.14
N GLN A 227 3.20 -38.90 0.58
CA GLN A 227 4.53 -39.07 -0.05
C GLN A 227 5.55 -39.59 0.95
N ASP A 228 5.54 -39.05 2.18
CA ASP A 228 6.44 -39.49 3.25
C ASP A 228 6.18 -40.95 3.68
N ALA A 229 4.91 -41.39 3.63
CA ALA A 229 4.51 -42.74 4.02
C ALA A 229 4.68 -43.80 2.91
N THR A 230 4.45 -43.43 1.63
CA THR A 230 4.40 -44.37 0.50
C THR A 230 5.54 -44.21 -0.50
N GLY A 231 6.27 -43.09 -0.46
CA GLY A 231 7.29 -42.73 -1.45
C GLY A 231 6.69 -42.23 -2.81
N GLU A 232 5.36 -42.24 -2.97
CA GLU A 232 4.72 -41.82 -4.20
C GLU A 232 4.52 -40.29 -4.24
N ALA A 233 5.11 -39.63 -5.24
CA ALA A 233 4.93 -38.18 -5.44
C ALA A 233 3.51 -37.87 -5.99
N GLN A 234 2.78 -37.00 -5.28
CA GLN A 234 1.46 -36.55 -5.72
C GLN A 234 1.55 -35.26 -6.56
N PRO A 235 0.65 -35.02 -7.54
CA PRO A 235 0.68 -33.84 -8.40
C PRO A 235 0.12 -32.59 -7.68
N ILE A 236 0.86 -32.10 -6.68
CA ILE A 236 0.41 -31.02 -5.79
C ILE A 236 0.07 -29.74 -6.57
N PHE A 237 0.91 -29.35 -7.52
CA PHE A 237 0.71 -28.10 -8.28
C PHE A 237 -0.62 -28.12 -9.05
N TRP A 238 -0.87 -29.14 -9.85
CA TRP A 238 -2.07 -29.20 -10.72
C TRP A 238 -3.35 -29.30 -9.91
N VAL A 239 -3.36 -30.13 -8.87
CA VAL A 239 -4.55 -30.32 -8.03
C VAL A 239 -4.86 -29.05 -7.23
N ARG A 240 -3.86 -28.38 -6.67
CA ARG A 240 -4.09 -27.09 -5.99
C ARG A 240 -4.59 -26.01 -6.93
N THR A 241 -4.06 -25.95 -8.15
CA THR A 241 -4.54 -25.02 -9.18
C THR A 241 -6.00 -25.32 -9.54
N ALA A 242 -6.36 -26.60 -9.70
CA ALA A 242 -7.73 -27.00 -9.95
C ALA A 242 -8.66 -26.65 -8.77
N ILE A 243 -8.27 -26.92 -7.53
CA ILE A 243 -9.03 -26.56 -6.32
C ILE A 243 -9.27 -25.03 -6.24
N LEU A 244 -8.34 -24.22 -6.74
CA LEU A 244 -8.49 -22.77 -6.75
C LEU A 244 -9.39 -22.29 -7.91
N LEU A 245 -9.15 -22.78 -9.13
CA LEU A 245 -9.77 -22.24 -10.33
C LEU A 245 -11.17 -22.83 -10.60
N VAL A 246 -11.39 -24.12 -10.33
CA VAL A 246 -12.67 -24.76 -10.67
C VAL A 246 -13.83 -24.20 -9.85
N PRO A 247 -13.78 -24.10 -8.49
CA PRO A 247 -14.87 -23.50 -7.73
C PRO A 247 -15.11 -22.03 -8.08
N PHE A 248 -14.03 -21.29 -8.37
CA PHE A 248 -14.13 -19.90 -8.82
C PHE A 248 -14.85 -19.82 -10.18
N ALA A 249 -14.46 -20.63 -11.18
CA ALA A 249 -15.10 -20.67 -12.49
C ALA A 249 -16.56 -21.07 -12.39
N VAL A 250 -16.89 -22.09 -11.58
CA VAL A 250 -18.27 -22.51 -11.33
C VAL A 250 -19.10 -21.37 -10.75
N LEU A 251 -18.55 -20.65 -9.75
CA LEU A 251 -19.22 -19.49 -9.17
C LEU A 251 -19.50 -18.41 -10.22
N MET A 252 -18.53 -18.11 -11.10
CA MET A 252 -18.68 -17.11 -12.18
C MET A 252 -19.79 -17.53 -13.16
N VAL A 253 -19.85 -18.80 -13.54
CA VAL A 253 -20.90 -19.33 -14.41
C VAL A 253 -22.27 -19.28 -13.73
N VAL A 254 -22.38 -19.67 -12.47
CA VAL A 254 -23.65 -19.64 -11.69
C VAL A 254 -24.16 -18.21 -11.54
N LEU A 255 -23.27 -17.26 -11.28
CA LEU A 255 -23.61 -15.83 -11.21
C LEU A 255 -23.93 -15.23 -12.60
N GLY A 256 -23.66 -15.95 -13.70
CA GLY A 256 -23.90 -15.46 -15.06
C GLY A 256 -22.96 -14.31 -15.41
N LEU A 257 -21.65 -14.46 -15.16
CA LEU A 257 -20.66 -13.45 -15.48
C LEU A 257 -20.67 -13.12 -16.98
N HIS A 258 -20.87 -11.85 -17.29
CA HIS A 258 -20.67 -11.30 -18.63
C HIS A 258 -19.97 -9.92 -18.52
N PHE A 259 -19.40 -9.46 -19.63
CA PHE A 259 -18.68 -8.18 -19.64
C PHE A 259 -19.52 -7.11 -20.33
N GLY A 260 -19.78 -6.02 -19.61
CA GLY A 260 -20.34 -4.81 -20.17
C GLY A 260 -19.21 -3.94 -20.75
N TYR A 261 -19.28 -3.67 -22.05
CA TYR A 261 -18.28 -2.85 -22.73
C TYR A 261 -18.61 -1.36 -22.64
N PRO A 262 -17.61 -0.47 -22.65
CA PRO A 262 -17.84 0.98 -22.73
C PRO A 262 -18.39 1.36 -24.09
N GLU A 263 -19.44 2.17 -24.13
CA GLU A 263 -20.07 2.68 -25.35
C GLU A 263 -20.00 4.21 -25.37
N LEU A 264 -19.71 4.80 -26.54
CA LEU A 264 -19.72 6.24 -26.70
C LEU A 264 -21.17 6.77 -26.69
N LYS A 265 -21.53 7.53 -25.65
CA LYS A 265 -22.83 8.18 -25.52
C LYS A 265 -22.65 9.69 -25.37
N GLY A 266 -22.95 10.41 -26.43
CA GLY A 266 -22.79 11.87 -26.47
C GLY A 266 -21.33 12.32 -26.52
N PHE A 267 -20.83 12.92 -25.42
CA PHE A 267 -19.50 13.50 -25.33
C PHE A 267 -18.50 12.61 -24.58
N ASN A 268 -18.96 11.47 -24.04
CA ASN A 268 -18.12 10.62 -23.20
C ASN A 268 -18.52 9.15 -23.33
N TYR A 269 -17.63 8.25 -22.96
CA TYR A 269 -17.96 6.83 -22.84
C TYR A 269 -18.79 6.60 -21.58
N GLN A 270 -19.77 5.69 -21.67
CA GLN A 270 -20.60 5.23 -20.56
C GLN A 270 -20.57 3.70 -20.49
N GLY A 271 -20.77 3.15 -19.31
CA GLY A 271 -20.57 1.73 -19.05
C GLY A 271 -19.09 1.39 -18.84
N GLY A 272 -18.85 0.14 -18.46
CA GLY A 272 -17.50 -0.29 -18.13
C GLY A 272 -16.96 0.26 -16.80
N ILE A 273 -15.74 -0.13 -16.46
CA ILE A 273 -14.98 0.44 -15.35
C ILE A 273 -14.23 1.67 -15.86
N PHE A 274 -14.48 2.80 -15.24
CA PHE A 274 -13.80 4.05 -15.55
C PHE A 274 -12.65 4.30 -14.58
N ALA A 275 -11.45 4.47 -15.11
CA ALA A 275 -10.28 4.92 -14.38
C ALA A 275 -9.87 6.30 -14.89
N ARG A 276 -10.01 7.33 -14.05
CA ARG A 276 -9.69 8.70 -14.42
C ARG A 276 -8.22 8.85 -14.81
N GLU A 277 -7.90 9.80 -15.70
CA GLU A 277 -6.52 10.10 -16.14
C GLU A 277 -5.60 10.40 -14.96
N SER A 278 -6.09 11.13 -13.95
CA SER A 278 -5.33 11.46 -12.74
C SER A 278 -4.99 10.23 -11.88
N LEU A 279 -5.89 9.22 -11.82
CA LEU A 279 -5.59 7.93 -11.18
C LEU A 279 -4.46 7.22 -11.92
N ILE A 280 -4.53 7.15 -13.26
CA ILE A 280 -3.53 6.45 -14.08
C ILE A 280 -2.17 7.16 -13.99
N ALA A 281 -2.16 8.49 -14.11
CA ALA A 281 -0.94 9.29 -13.98
C ALA A 281 -0.26 9.09 -12.62
N LEU A 282 -1.03 9.20 -11.54
CA LEU A 282 -0.55 9.01 -10.18
C LEU A 282 -0.03 7.59 -9.96
N TRP A 283 -0.81 6.57 -10.38
CA TRP A 283 -0.45 5.17 -10.25
C TRP A 283 0.85 4.84 -10.98
N LEU A 284 1.01 5.26 -12.24
CA LEU A 284 2.22 5.01 -13.03
C LEU A 284 3.42 5.75 -12.45
N ALA A 285 3.28 7.05 -12.13
CA ALA A 285 4.37 7.84 -11.57
C ALA A 285 4.88 7.27 -10.24
N LEU A 286 3.97 6.97 -9.30
CA LEU A 286 4.34 6.38 -8.00
C LEU A 286 4.94 4.99 -8.15
N SER A 287 4.43 4.19 -9.10
CA SER A 287 4.94 2.83 -9.34
C SER A 287 6.34 2.85 -9.93
N ILE A 288 6.59 3.70 -10.92
CA ILE A 288 7.90 3.85 -11.56
C ILE A 288 8.92 4.42 -10.56
N TYR A 289 8.52 5.46 -9.82
CA TYR A 289 9.36 6.08 -8.79
C TYR A 289 9.75 5.09 -7.70
N THR A 290 8.76 4.45 -7.07
CA THR A 290 9.00 3.50 -5.98
C THR A 290 9.70 2.24 -6.49
N GLY A 291 9.40 1.81 -7.73
CA GLY A 291 10.07 0.71 -8.40
C GLY A 291 11.59 0.90 -8.54
N ALA A 292 12.04 2.13 -8.76
CA ALA A 292 13.47 2.43 -8.81
C ALA A 292 14.18 2.22 -7.45
N PHE A 293 13.51 2.56 -6.34
CA PHE A 293 14.04 2.29 -4.98
C PHE A 293 13.99 0.79 -4.65
N ILE A 294 12.92 0.10 -5.03
CA ILE A 294 12.81 -1.35 -4.85
C ILE A 294 13.89 -2.07 -5.66
N ALA A 295 14.18 -1.62 -6.89
CA ALA A 295 15.24 -2.17 -7.71
C ALA A 295 16.61 -2.12 -7.03
N GLU A 296 16.92 -1.01 -6.38
CA GLU A 296 18.16 -0.87 -5.62
C GLU A 296 18.18 -1.79 -4.39
N ASN A 297 17.05 -1.92 -3.67
CA ASN A 297 16.94 -2.84 -2.55
C ASN A 297 17.12 -4.30 -3.00
N VAL A 298 16.55 -4.69 -4.14
CA VAL A 298 16.70 -6.04 -4.73
C VAL A 298 18.16 -6.28 -5.11
N ARG A 299 18.80 -5.34 -5.81
CA ARG A 299 20.22 -5.43 -6.18
C ARG A 299 21.09 -5.59 -4.94
N ALA A 300 20.92 -4.71 -3.95
CA ALA A 300 21.70 -4.73 -2.72
C ALA A 300 21.51 -6.05 -1.94
N GLY A 301 20.27 -6.54 -1.84
CA GLY A 301 19.96 -7.78 -1.15
C GLY A 301 20.58 -9.01 -1.81
N ILE A 302 20.58 -9.09 -3.15
CA ILE A 302 21.25 -10.19 -3.86
C ILE A 302 22.78 -10.12 -3.68
N GLN A 303 23.36 -8.93 -3.72
CA GLN A 303 24.81 -8.73 -3.54
C GLN A 303 25.27 -8.90 -2.09
N ALA A 304 24.38 -8.80 -1.11
CA ALA A 304 24.69 -9.04 0.31
C ALA A 304 24.96 -10.52 0.63
N VAL A 305 24.54 -11.44 -0.24
CA VAL A 305 24.79 -12.88 -0.04
C VAL A 305 26.27 -13.18 -0.28
N ASN A 306 26.92 -13.81 0.70
CA ASN A 306 28.34 -14.13 0.63
C ASN A 306 28.65 -15.04 -0.57
N LYS A 307 29.66 -14.65 -1.37
CA LYS A 307 30.09 -15.40 -2.56
C LYS A 307 30.50 -16.84 -2.22
N GLY A 308 31.10 -17.09 -1.06
CA GLY A 308 31.46 -18.41 -0.61
C GLY A 308 30.28 -19.39 -0.55
N GLN A 309 29.05 -18.90 -0.32
CA GLN A 309 27.84 -19.74 -0.37
C GLN A 309 27.56 -20.25 -1.79
N THR A 310 27.77 -19.38 -2.79
CA THR A 310 27.59 -19.75 -4.20
C THR A 310 28.70 -20.65 -4.71
N GLU A 311 29.95 -20.43 -4.27
CA GLU A 311 31.13 -21.22 -4.62
C GLU A 311 31.05 -22.65 -4.01
N ALA A 312 30.69 -22.73 -2.72
CA ALA A 312 30.48 -24.01 -2.07
C ALA A 312 29.39 -24.85 -2.75
N ALA A 313 28.27 -24.22 -3.13
CA ALA A 313 27.21 -24.92 -3.84
C ALA A 313 27.63 -25.34 -5.26
N ALA A 314 28.42 -24.52 -5.95
CA ALA A 314 28.97 -24.87 -7.25
C ALA A 314 29.95 -26.06 -7.16
N ALA A 315 30.78 -26.11 -6.10
CA ALA A 315 31.67 -27.23 -5.82
C ALA A 315 30.92 -28.55 -5.56
N LEU A 316 29.67 -28.47 -5.04
CA LEU A 316 28.78 -29.63 -4.90
C LEU A 316 28.05 -30.01 -6.18
N GLY A 317 28.33 -29.34 -7.33
CA GLY A 317 27.73 -29.62 -8.64
C GLY A 317 26.33 -29.04 -8.86
N PHE A 318 25.87 -28.13 -8.03
CA PHE A 318 24.59 -27.47 -8.25
C PHE A 318 24.63 -26.58 -9.49
N ARG A 319 23.58 -26.66 -10.32
CA ARG A 319 23.43 -25.76 -11.47
C ARG A 319 23.13 -24.31 -11.02
N PRO A 320 23.57 -23.26 -11.74
CA PRO A 320 23.38 -21.85 -11.35
C PRO A 320 21.95 -21.48 -10.95
N ASN A 321 20.94 -21.98 -11.67
CA ASN A 321 19.52 -21.72 -11.36
C ASN A 321 19.09 -22.33 -10.01
N ARG A 322 19.66 -23.48 -9.64
CA ARG A 322 19.39 -24.12 -8.33
C ARG A 322 20.12 -23.38 -7.20
N ILE A 323 21.33 -22.91 -7.44
CA ILE A 323 22.07 -22.05 -6.50
C ILE A 323 21.28 -20.79 -6.23
N MET A 324 20.79 -20.12 -7.29
CA MET A 324 19.97 -18.92 -7.15
C MET A 324 18.70 -19.20 -6.35
N SER A 325 17.94 -20.23 -6.66
CA SER A 325 16.63 -20.49 -6.05
C SER A 325 16.71 -21.06 -4.62
N LEU A 326 17.73 -21.90 -4.32
CA LEU A 326 17.80 -22.61 -3.05
C LEU A 326 18.70 -21.92 -2.02
N ILE A 327 19.67 -21.13 -2.46
CA ILE A 327 20.71 -20.55 -1.60
C ILE A 327 20.66 -19.04 -1.60
N VAL A 328 20.76 -18.41 -2.78
CA VAL A 328 20.86 -16.94 -2.87
C VAL A 328 19.53 -16.28 -2.56
N LEU A 329 18.45 -16.67 -3.22
CA LEU A 329 17.16 -16.02 -3.11
C LEU A 329 16.57 -16.05 -1.68
N PRO A 330 16.59 -17.18 -0.95
CA PRO A 330 16.08 -17.20 0.43
C PRO A 330 16.87 -16.28 1.38
N GLN A 331 18.19 -16.14 1.18
CA GLN A 331 19.04 -15.26 1.97
C GLN A 331 18.84 -13.79 1.56
N ALA A 332 18.81 -13.51 0.25
CA ALA A 332 18.58 -12.17 -0.28
C ALA A 332 17.23 -11.59 0.15
N LEU A 333 16.15 -12.38 0.14
CA LEU A 333 14.81 -11.94 0.55
C LEU A 333 14.78 -11.41 1.98
N ARG A 334 15.60 -11.94 2.89
CA ARG A 334 15.70 -11.45 4.27
C ARG A 334 16.29 -10.06 4.35
N VAL A 335 17.19 -9.71 3.43
CA VAL A 335 17.80 -8.39 3.32
C VAL A 335 16.87 -7.43 2.56
N ILE A 336 16.14 -7.93 1.55
CA ILE A 336 15.24 -7.13 0.69
C ILE A 336 13.97 -6.71 1.42
N ILE A 337 13.35 -7.63 2.18
CA ILE A 337 12.00 -7.42 2.73
C ILE A 337 11.91 -6.26 3.74
N PRO A 338 12.83 -6.08 4.71
CA PRO A 338 12.73 -4.95 5.63
C PRO A 338 12.74 -3.56 4.94
N PRO A 339 13.66 -3.25 4.00
CA PRO A 339 13.59 -1.99 3.25
C PRO A 339 12.35 -1.89 2.35
N LEU A 340 11.86 -3.00 1.80
CA LEU A 340 10.66 -3.03 0.96
C LEU A 340 9.43 -2.49 1.71
N ILE A 341 9.31 -2.80 3.00
CA ILE A 341 8.25 -2.28 3.88
C ILE A 341 8.26 -0.75 3.88
N SER A 342 9.46 -0.17 4.06
CA SER A 342 9.62 1.29 4.05
C SER A 342 9.19 1.90 2.71
N GLN A 343 9.44 1.21 1.60
CA GLN A 343 9.00 1.68 0.29
C GLN A 343 7.46 1.66 0.14
N TYR A 344 6.78 0.64 0.65
CA TYR A 344 5.31 0.60 0.64
C TYR A 344 4.69 1.69 1.53
N LEU A 345 5.27 1.93 2.71
CA LEU A 345 4.86 3.03 3.58
C LEU A 345 5.05 4.40 2.90
N ASN A 346 6.19 4.61 2.23
CA ASN A 346 6.48 5.83 1.51
C ASN A 346 5.53 6.03 0.32
N LEU A 347 5.26 4.98 -0.48
CA LEU A 347 4.31 5.04 -1.59
C LEU A 347 2.92 5.44 -1.09
N THR A 348 2.45 4.81 -0.01
CA THR A 348 1.14 5.13 0.59
C THR A 348 1.06 6.57 1.07
N LYS A 349 2.12 7.11 1.65
CA LYS A 349 2.17 8.53 2.06
C LYS A 349 2.27 9.47 0.86
N ASN A 350 3.05 9.12 -0.15
CA ASN A 350 3.21 9.90 -1.37
C ASN A 350 1.93 9.98 -2.21
N SER A 351 0.94 9.09 -1.97
CA SER A 351 -0.38 9.24 -2.61
C SER A 351 -1.06 10.57 -2.27
N SER A 352 -0.71 11.21 -1.13
CA SER A 352 -1.19 12.55 -0.77
C SER A 352 -0.82 13.65 -1.79
N LEU A 353 0.18 13.41 -2.63
CA LEU A 353 0.54 14.31 -3.74
C LEU A 353 -0.48 14.28 -4.89
N ALA A 354 -1.45 13.38 -4.83
CA ALA A 354 -2.56 13.23 -5.77
C ALA A 354 -3.35 14.52 -6.00
N ILE A 355 -3.41 15.38 -4.99
CA ILE A 355 -4.07 16.69 -5.06
C ILE A 355 -3.52 17.57 -6.19
N ALA A 356 -2.24 17.42 -6.54
CA ALA A 356 -1.59 18.20 -7.60
C ALA A 356 -2.16 17.90 -9.01
N VAL A 357 -2.75 16.73 -9.21
CA VAL A 357 -3.37 16.31 -10.49
C VAL A 357 -4.90 16.16 -10.36
N GLY A 358 -5.48 16.71 -9.28
CA GLY A 358 -6.91 16.70 -9.06
C GLY A 358 -7.51 15.32 -8.79
N TYR A 359 -6.73 14.37 -8.30
CA TYR A 359 -7.24 13.08 -7.84
C TYR A 359 -7.75 13.20 -6.40
N MET A 360 -8.99 12.78 -6.18
CA MET A 360 -9.70 12.91 -4.91
C MET A 360 -9.41 11.73 -4.00
N ASP A 361 -8.22 11.73 -3.41
CA ASP A 361 -7.81 10.82 -2.33
C ASP A 361 -8.26 11.36 -0.96
N ALA A 362 -7.78 10.77 0.14
CA ALA A 362 -8.06 11.25 1.49
C ALA A 362 -7.60 12.71 1.69
N THR A 363 -6.48 13.11 1.09
CA THR A 363 -5.96 14.48 1.17
C THR A 363 -6.82 15.44 0.35
N GLY A 364 -7.20 15.07 -0.86
CA GLY A 364 -8.08 15.88 -1.72
C GLY A 364 -9.47 16.07 -1.12
N THR A 365 -10.02 15.05 -0.46
CA THR A 365 -11.36 15.13 0.19
C THR A 365 -11.29 15.85 1.54
N LEU A 366 -10.66 15.27 2.55
CA LEU A 366 -10.60 15.83 3.91
C LEU A 366 -9.70 17.06 4.00
N GLY A 367 -8.47 16.98 3.50
CA GLY A 367 -7.48 18.05 3.59
C GLY A 367 -7.67 19.17 2.56
N GLY A 368 -8.47 18.92 1.53
CA GLY A 368 -8.78 19.88 0.48
C GLY A 368 -10.19 20.45 0.61
N ILE A 369 -11.17 19.82 -0.04
CA ILE A 369 -12.51 20.44 -0.23
C ILE A 369 -13.27 20.51 1.10
N THR A 370 -13.35 19.43 1.88
CA THR A 370 -14.09 19.43 3.17
C THR A 370 -13.55 20.48 4.12
N LEU A 371 -12.21 20.56 4.27
CA LEU A 371 -11.54 21.55 5.10
C LEU A 371 -11.93 22.98 4.67
N ASN A 372 -11.85 23.28 3.39
CA ASN A 372 -12.14 24.63 2.87
C ASN A 372 -13.63 25.00 2.95
N GLN A 373 -14.55 24.05 2.73
CA GLN A 373 -16.00 24.31 2.80
C GLN A 373 -16.50 24.50 4.23
N THR A 374 -15.98 23.70 5.17
CA THR A 374 -16.48 23.71 6.54
C THR A 374 -15.73 24.68 7.46
N GLY A 375 -14.53 25.12 7.05
CA GLY A 375 -13.63 25.89 7.91
C GLY A 375 -13.12 25.14 9.15
N ARG A 376 -13.27 23.79 9.17
CA ARG A 376 -12.88 22.89 10.26
C ARG A 376 -11.46 22.35 10.03
N GLU A 377 -10.49 23.24 9.99
CA GLU A 377 -9.11 22.92 9.60
C GLU A 377 -8.46 21.90 10.54
N MET A 378 -8.59 22.11 11.87
CA MET A 378 -7.98 21.25 12.88
C MET A 378 -8.56 19.84 12.85
N GLU A 379 -9.89 19.72 12.81
CA GLU A 379 -10.59 18.45 12.80
C GLU A 379 -10.29 17.65 11.54
N CYS A 380 -10.31 18.29 10.37
CA CYS A 380 -10.01 17.64 9.09
C CYS A 380 -8.56 17.15 9.03
N LEU A 381 -7.60 17.98 9.46
CA LEU A 381 -6.18 17.58 9.50
C LEU A 381 -5.94 16.47 10.54
N MET A 382 -6.58 16.52 11.71
CA MET A 382 -6.49 15.45 12.71
C MET A 382 -7.02 14.12 12.16
N LEU A 383 -8.15 14.11 11.48
CA LEU A 383 -8.70 12.91 10.85
C LEU A 383 -7.78 12.37 9.75
N LEU A 384 -7.21 13.26 8.93
CA LEU A 384 -6.27 12.89 7.89
C LEU A 384 -4.98 12.29 8.46
N MET A 385 -4.40 12.93 9.49
CA MET A 385 -3.22 12.43 10.20
C MET A 385 -3.49 11.07 10.84
N LEU A 386 -4.64 10.93 11.51
CA LEU A 386 -5.07 9.68 12.13
C LEU A 386 -5.21 8.55 11.10
N PHE A 387 -5.80 8.84 9.94
CA PHE A 387 -5.91 7.88 8.85
C PHE A 387 -4.52 7.38 8.40
N TYR A 388 -3.60 8.28 8.06
CA TYR A 388 -2.25 7.87 7.63
C TYR A 388 -1.47 7.15 8.72
N LEU A 389 -1.67 7.52 9.99
CA LEU A 389 -1.08 6.84 11.14
C LEU A 389 -1.60 5.40 11.25
N ILE A 390 -2.91 5.20 11.21
CA ILE A 390 -3.54 3.87 11.29
C ILE A 390 -3.04 2.98 10.15
N VAL A 391 -3.08 3.47 8.90
CA VAL A 391 -2.63 2.70 7.73
C VAL A 391 -1.14 2.35 7.87
N SER A 392 -0.30 3.30 8.31
CA SER A 392 1.13 3.06 8.52
C SER A 392 1.39 2.01 9.60
N LEU A 393 0.65 2.05 10.70
CA LEU A 393 0.75 1.06 11.78
C LEU A 393 0.28 -0.33 11.33
N LEU A 394 -0.80 -0.41 10.56
CA LEU A 394 -1.30 -1.68 10.01
C LEU A 394 -0.30 -2.32 9.03
N ILE A 395 0.26 -1.55 8.10
CA ILE A 395 1.30 -2.02 7.19
C ILE A 395 2.52 -2.49 7.99
N SER A 396 2.98 -1.69 8.95
CA SER A 396 4.13 -2.01 9.79
C SER A 396 3.89 -3.29 10.62
N ALA A 397 2.71 -3.43 11.22
CA ALA A 397 2.34 -4.63 11.99
C ALA A 397 2.29 -5.89 11.11
N ALA A 398 1.62 -5.82 9.95
CA ALA A 398 1.53 -6.94 9.00
C ALA A 398 2.92 -7.40 8.55
N MET A 399 3.80 -6.47 8.28
CA MET A 399 5.15 -6.77 7.81
C MET A 399 6.08 -7.25 8.92
N ASN A 400 5.94 -6.74 10.15
CA ASN A 400 6.67 -7.28 11.30
C ASN A 400 6.27 -8.73 11.61
N LEU A 401 4.97 -9.05 11.49
CA LEU A 401 4.50 -10.43 11.61
C LEU A 401 5.12 -11.34 10.53
N TYR A 402 5.20 -10.86 9.29
CA TYR A 402 5.86 -11.60 8.21
C TYR A 402 7.36 -11.77 8.49
N ASN A 403 8.06 -10.70 8.86
CA ASN A 403 9.50 -10.71 9.13
C ASN A 403 9.85 -11.69 10.27
N ASN A 404 9.04 -11.75 11.32
CA ASN A 404 9.23 -12.68 12.44
C ASN A 404 9.08 -14.17 12.02
N ARG A 405 8.28 -14.46 10.97
CA ARG A 405 8.13 -15.83 10.43
C ARG A 405 9.31 -16.24 9.53
N VAL A 406 10.02 -15.26 8.95
CA VAL A 406 11.10 -15.51 7.98
C VAL A 406 12.48 -15.46 8.64
N LYS A 407 12.59 -14.91 9.86
CA LYS A 407 13.85 -14.94 10.63
C LYS A 407 14.31 -16.38 10.85
N LEU A 408 15.60 -16.64 10.54
CA LEU A 408 16.25 -17.84 11.04
C LEU A 408 16.45 -17.71 12.56
N VAL A 409 16.11 -18.76 13.27
CA VAL A 409 16.63 -18.97 14.60
C VAL A 409 18.08 -19.45 14.40
N GLU A 410 19.05 -18.56 14.60
CA GLU A 410 20.45 -18.98 14.74
C GLU A 410 20.52 -19.90 15.94
N ARG A 411 20.86 -21.17 15.69
CA ARG A 411 21.18 -22.14 16.72
C ARG A 411 22.67 -22.11 16.99
#